data_8bd2eabc31b53d4e71caf25a8e591125
#
_entry.id   8bd2eabc31b53d4e71caf25a8e591125
#
_cell.length_a   1.000
_cell.length_b   1.000
_cell.length_c   1.000
_cell.angle_alpha   90.00
_cell.angle_beta   90.00
_cell.angle_gamma   90.00
#
_symmetry.space_group_name_H-M   'P 1'
#
loop_
_entity.id
_entity.type
_entity.pdbx_description
1 polymer ?
#
loop_
_entity_poly.entity_id
_entity_poly.type
_entity_poly.pdbx_seq_one_letter_code
_entity_poly.pdbx_strand_id
1 'polypeptide(L)'
;MYLHGTSRINERGHLEIGGCDTTELVARFGTPLYVMDETYIRNRMREYVQAFQKTGIPFQVAYASKAFCVMAMCRIAEEEGLSLDVVSEGELYTALQAGFPAERIHFHGNNKTPFEIEMALDA
;
A
#
# COMPACT_ATOMS: atom_id res chain seq x y z
N MET A 1 1.76 -1.80 27.23
CA MET A 1 1.21 -1.44 25.90
C MET A 1 2.15 -2.02 24.87
N TYR A 2 1.63 -2.78 23.90
CA TYR A 2 2.44 -3.35 22.81
C TYR A 2 2.50 -2.32 21.67
N LEU A 3 3.68 -1.84 21.34
CA LEU A 3 3.89 -0.89 20.24
C LEU A 3 4.27 -1.66 18.97
N HIS A 4 3.68 -1.27 17.83
CA HIS A 4 3.90 -1.90 16.54
C HIS A 4 4.64 -0.96 15.59
N GLY A 5 5.33 -1.54 14.61
CA GLY A 5 6.02 -0.78 13.57
C GLY A 5 7.08 0.14 14.13
N THR A 6 7.04 1.41 13.73
CA THR A 6 7.95 2.45 14.22
C THR A 6 7.41 3.19 15.44
N SER A 7 6.28 2.73 16.00
CA SER A 7 5.64 3.39 17.14
C SER A 7 6.53 3.37 18.38
N ARG A 8 6.64 4.51 19.04
CA ARG A 8 7.40 4.67 20.31
C ARG A 8 6.76 5.73 21.19
N ILE A 9 7.16 5.77 22.44
CA ILE A 9 6.89 6.91 23.33
C ILE A 9 8.09 7.87 23.23
N ASN A 10 7.83 9.13 22.86
CA ASN A 10 8.86 10.14 22.73
C ASN A 10 9.26 10.75 24.09
N GLU A 11 10.23 11.65 24.08
CA GLU A 11 10.76 12.31 25.30
C GLU A 11 9.70 13.14 26.05
N ARG A 12 8.62 13.54 25.38
CA ARG A 12 7.47 14.26 25.96
C ARG A 12 6.43 13.32 26.57
N GLY A 13 6.63 12.00 26.50
CA GLY A 13 5.68 11.00 26.95
C GLY A 13 4.52 10.79 25.98
N HIS A 14 4.59 11.31 24.76
CA HIS A 14 3.56 11.15 23.74
C HIS A 14 3.84 9.94 22.86
N LEU A 15 2.78 9.32 22.32
CA LEU A 15 2.90 8.31 21.28
C LEU A 15 3.40 8.97 19.99
N GLU A 16 4.39 8.37 19.37
CA GLU A 16 4.94 8.75 18.07
C GLU A 16 4.77 7.58 17.10
N ILE A 17 4.30 7.86 15.89
CA ILE A 17 4.10 6.88 14.80
C ILE A 17 4.79 7.41 13.55
N GLY A 18 5.68 6.65 12.94
CA GLY A 18 6.39 7.08 11.73
C GLY A 18 7.23 8.35 11.93
N GLY A 19 7.69 8.62 13.17
CA GLY A 19 8.40 9.85 13.51
C GLY A 19 7.50 11.07 13.77
N CYS A 20 6.18 10.90 13.74
CA CYS A 20 5.22 11.97 13.97
C CYS A 20 4.57 11.85 15.35
N ASP A 21 4.58 12.93 16.14
CA ASP A 21 3.90 13.01 17.44
C ASP A 21 2.38 13.02 17.23
N THR A 22 1.68 12.07 17.84
CA THR A 22 0.23 11.92 17.65
C THR A 22 -0.58 13.10 18.15
N THR A 23 -0.10 13.85 19.15
CA THR A 23 -0.77 15.06 19.63
C THR A 23 -0.68 16.20 18.61
N GLU A 24 0.43 16.30 17.90
CA GLU A 24 0.61 17.26 16.80
C GLU A 24 -0.25 16.89 15.59
N LEU A 25 -0.34 15.58 15.27
CA LEU A 25 -1.23 15.09 14.22
C LEU A 25 -2.70 15.44 14.52
N VAL A 26 -3.15 15.19 15.75
CA VAL A 26 -4.52 15.54 16.17
C VAL A 26 -4.76 17.04 16.10
N ALA A 27 -3.82 17.86 16.56
CA ALA A 27 -3.94 19.32 16.49
C ALA A 27 -4.07 19.84 15.05
N ARG A 28 -3.38 19.17 14.10
CA ARG A 28 -3.38 19.57 12.69
C ARG A 28 -4.58 19.02 11.89
N PHE A 29 -4.98 17.78 12.13
CA PHE A 29 -5.93 17.06 11.30
C PHE A 29 -7.25 16.73 12.01
N GLY A 30 -7.33 16.91 13.33
CA GLY A 30 -8.49 16.53 14.12
C GLY A 30 -8.59 15.05 14.42
N THR A 31 -9.75 14.65 14.97
CA THR A 31 -10.13 13.27 15.27
C THR A 31 -11.57 13.01 14.83
N PRO A 32 -11.94 11.78 14.46
CA PRO A 32 -11.08 10.56 14.35
C PRO A 32 -10.09 10.63 13.21
N LEU A 33 -8.93 9.99 13.35
CA LEU A 33 -7.85 10.02 12.37
C LEU A 33 -7.22 8.63 12.19
N TYR A 34 -7.15 8.16 10.95
CA TYR A 34 -6.31 7.01 10.58
C TYR A 34 -4.89 7.48 10.29
N VAL A 35 -3.92 6.89 10.96
CA VAL A 35 -2.49 7.20 10.78
C VAL A 35 -1.80 5.97 10.16
N MET A 36 -1.24 6.15 8.97
CA MET A 36 -0.48 5.11 8.27
C MET A 36 1.01 5.32 8.50
N ASP A 37 1.69 4.28 8.97
CA ASP A 37 3.15 4.27 9.16
C ASP A 37 3.83 3.85 7.85
N GLU A 38 4.21 4.83 7.02
CA GLU A 38 4.83 4.58 5.71
C GLU A 38 6.13 3.78 5.84
N THR A 39 6.96 4.11 6.81
CA THR A 39 8.22 3.39 7.05
C THR A 39 7.99 1.92 7.34
N TYR A 40 6.99 1.62 8.17
CA TYR A 40 6.63 0.24 8.49
C TYR A 40 6.06 -0.49 7.28
N ILE A 41 5.18 0.16 6.51
CA ILE A 41 4.61 -0.40 5.26
C ILE A 41 5.75 -0.78 4.31
N ARG A 42 6.67 0.14 4.02
CA ARG A 42 7.80 -0.10 3.12
C ARG A 42 8.70 -1.24 3.62
N ASN A 43 9.00 -1.26 4.91
CA ASN A 43 9.82 -2.32 5.50
C ASN A 43 9.13 -3.69 5.35
N ARG A 44 7.82 -3.78 5.57
CA ARG A 44 7.07 -5.03 5.37
C ARG A 44 7.10 -5.49 3.91
N MET A 45 6.94 -4.60 2.94
CA MET A 45 7.05 -4.93 1.52
C MET A 45 8.44 -5.46 1.17
N ARG A 46 9.49 -4.76 1.63
CA ARG A 46 10.89 -5.16 1.42
C ARG A 46 11.22 -6.53 2.02
N GLU A 47 10.68 -6.85 3.17
CA GLU A 47 10.88 -8.17 3.80
C GLU A 47 10.43 -9.30 2.88
N TYR A 48 9.26 -9.19 2.25
CA TYR A 48 8.77 -10.19 1.29
C TYR A 48 9.68 -10.28 0.05
N VAL A 49 9.99 -9.14 -0.56
CA VAL A 49 10.85 -9.09 -1.74
C VAL A 49 12.22 -9.71 -1.44
N GLN A 50 12.86 -9.32 -0.35
CA GLN A 50 14.17 -9.82 0.04
C GLN A 50 14.15 -11.32 0.40
N ALA A 51 13.07 -11.81 1.00
CA ALA A 51 12.93 -13.22 1.31
C ALA A 51 12.93 -14.08 0.04
N PHE A 52 12.16 -13.67 -0.99
CA PHE A 52 12.13 -14.37 -2.26
C PHE A 52 13.40 -14.19 -3.08
N GLN A 53 14.01 -13.02 -3.08
CA GLN A 53 15.29 -12.79 -3.76
C GLN A 53 16.38 -13.79 -3.34
N LYS A 54 16.43 -14.16 -2.06
CA LYS A 54 17.38 -15.13 -1.52
C LYS A 54 17.23 -16.54 -2.09
N THR A 55 16.08 -16.86 -2.66
CA THR A 55 15.82 -18.21 -3.23
C THR A 55 16.46 -18.41 -4.60
N GLY A 56 16.77 -17.33 -5.32
CA GLY A 56 17.25 -17.38 -6.70
C GLY A 56 16.19 -17.82 -7.73
N ILE A 57 14.94 -18.00 -7.30
CA ILE A 57 13.83 -18.39 -8.18
C ILE A 57 13.16 -17.12 -8.72
N PRO A 58 12.77 -17.04 -10.00
CA PRO A 58 11.96 -15.94 -10.50
C PRO A 58 10.67 -15.81 -9.68
N PHE A 59 10.35 -14.61 -9.24
CA PHE A 59 9.19 -14.35 -8.38
C PHE A 59 8.58 -12.99 -8.68
N GLN A 60 7.35 -12.81 -8.23
CA GLN A 60 6.65 -11.54 -8.21
C GLN A 60 5.84 -11.47 -6.90
N VAL A 61 5.96 -10.35 -6.19
CA VAL A 61 5.16 -10.09 -4.99
C VAL A 61 4.06 -9.11 -5.38
N ALA A 62 2.80 -9.47 -5.19
CA ALA A 62 1.67 -8.59 -5.48
C ALA A 62 1.03 -8.08 -4.18
N TYR A 63 0.79 -6.78 -4.13
CA TYR A 63 0.00 -6.16 -3.06
C TYR A 63 -1.49 -6.29 -3.38
N ALA A 64 -2.26 -6.89 -2.48
CA ALA A 64 -3.71 -7.03 -2.60
C ALA A 64 -4.40 -5.70 -2.24
N SER A 65 -4.74 -4.89 -3.23
CA SER A 65 -5.23 -3.52 -3.05
C SER A 65 -6.60 -3.42 -2.38
N LYS A 66 -7.42 -4.47 -2.46
CA LYS A 66 -8.75 -4.52 -1.82
C LYS A 66 -8.76 -4.18 -0.33
N ALA A 67 -7.63 -4.38 0.36
CA ALA A 67 -7.53 -4.06 1.79
C ALA A 67 -7.42 -2.56 2.05
N PHE A 68 -6.68 -1.86 1.19
CA PHE A 68 -6.49 -0.41 1.26
C PHE A 68 -5.96 0.11 -0.08
N CYS A 69 -6.83 0.73 -0.88
CA CYS A 69 -6.52 1.23 -2.21
C CYS A 69 -6.66 2.75 -2.27
N VAL A 70 -5.54 3.44 -2.08
CA VAL A 70 -5.41 4.88 -2.34
C VAL A 70 -4.18 5.11 -3.21
N MET A 71 -4.14 6.23 -3.94
CA MET A 71 -3.03 6.53 -4.86
C MET A 71 -1.65 6.47 -4.19
N ALA A 72 -1.54 6.96 -2.94
CA ALA A 72 -0.29 6.92 -2.19
C ALA A 72 0.19 5.47 -1.95
N MET A 73 -0.75 4.55 -1.65
CA MET A 73 -0.41 3.14 -1.42
C MET A 73 0.01 2.44 -2.71
N CYS A 74 -0.65 2.76 -3.84
CA CYS A 74 -0.24 2.26 -5.15
C CYS A 74 1.20 2.72 -5.49
N ARG A 75 1.53 3.98 -5.24
CA ARG A 75 2.89 4.50 -5.46
C ARG A 75 3.93 3.83 -4.56
N ILE A 76 3.63 3.64 -3.28
CA ILE A 76 4.52 2.92 -2.36
C ILE A 76 4.78 1.49 -2.87
N ALA A 77 3.74 0.77 -3.29
CA ALA A 77 3.89 -0.57 -3.84
C ALA A 77 4.74 -0.60 -5.11
N GLU A 78 4.54 0.38 -6.00
CA GLU A 78 5.32 0.54 -7.22
C GLU A 78 6.80 0.79 -6.93
N GLU A 79 7.11 1.76 -6.06
CA GLU A 79 8.46 2.15 -5.66
C GLU A 79 9.22 1.02 -4.94
N GLU A 80 8.51 0.17 -4.18
CA GLU A 80 9.10 -1.00 -3.52
C GLU A 80 9.17 -2.23 -4.45
N GLY A 81 8.84 -2.08 -5.74
CA GLY A 81 9.01 -3.11 -6.76
C GLY A 81 7.93 -4.18 -6.77
N LEU A 82 6.78 -3.97 -6.11
CA LEU A 82 5.68 -4.91 -6.11
C LEU A 82 4.81 -4.79 -7.36
N SER A 83 4.09 -5.87 -7.67
CA SER A 83 2.90 -5.83 -8.52
C SER A 83 1.68 -5.44 -7.72
N LEU A 84 0.59 -5.13 -8.40
CA LEU A 84 -0.67 -4.78 -7.77
C LEU A 84 -1.74 -5.80 -8.18
N ASP A 85 -2.49 -6.31 -7.20
CA ASP A 85 -3.65 -7.15 -7.41
C ASP A 85 -4.91 -6.31 -7.15
N VAL A 86 -5.67 -6.02 -8.23
CA VAL A 86 -6.90 -5.21 -8.20
C VAL A 86 -8.09 -6.09 -8.52
N VAL A 87 -9.26 -5.82 -7.93
CA VAL A 87 -10.46 -6.65 -8.10
C VAL A 87 -11.66 -5.89 -8.67
N SER A 88 -11.59 -4.57 -8.81
CA SER A 88 -12.67 -3.72 -9.33
C SER A 88 -12.16 -2.62 -10.25
N GLU A 89 -13.07 -2.03 -11.03
CA GLU A 89 -12.76 -0.87 -11.87
C GLU A 89 -12.22 0.31 -11.06
N GLY A 90 -12.77 0.54 -9.86
CA GLY A 90 -12.32 1.63 -8.98
C GLY A 90 -10.90 1.45 -8.49
N GLU A 91 -10.48 0.22 -8.16
CA GLU A 91 -9.09 -0.08 -7.82
C GLU A 91 -8.17 0.06 -9.03
N LEU A 92 -8.56 -0.47 -10.20
CA LEU A 92 -7.82 -0.30 -11.44
C LEU A 92 -7.65 1.18 -11.79
N TYR A 93 -8.75 1.96 -11.77
CA TYR A 93 -8.72 3.39 -12.00
C TYR A 93 -7.76 4.10 -11.05
N THR A 94 -7.83 3.81 -9.75
CA THR A 94 -6.95 4.41 -8.74
C THR A 94 -5.49 4.09 -8.99
N ALA A 95 -5.17 2.86 -9.37
CA ALA A 95 -3.82 2.44 -9.73
C ALA A 95 -3.29 3.20 -10.94
N LEU A 96 -4.07 3.29 -12.02
CA LEU A 96 -3.71 4.02 -13.23
C LEU A 96 -3.53 5.52 -12.97
N GLN A 97 -4.41 6.14 -12.18
CA GLN A 97 -4.26 7.55 -11.76
C GLN A 97 -3.03 7.78 -10.87
N ALA A 98 -2.60 6.78 -10.13
CA ALA A 98 -1.34 6.83 -9.38
C ALA A 98 -0.10 6.71 -10.28
N GLY A 99 -0.26 6.37 -11.56
CA GLY A 99 0.83 6.11 -12.50
C GLY A 99 1.45 4.72 -12.32
N PHE A 100 0.69 3.77 -11.75
CA PHE A 100 1.19 2.40 -11.61
C PHE A 100 1.31 1.74 -12.98
N PRO A 101 2.43 1.05 -13.30
CA PRO A 101 2.63 0.40 -14.59
C PRO A 101 1.58 -0.70 -14.84
N ALA A 102 0.81 -0.59 -15.94
CA ALA A 102 -0.29 -1.50 -16.23
C ALA A 102 0.17 -2.96 -16.36
N GLU A 103 1.35 -3.19 -16.91
CA GLU A 103 1.95 -4.53 -17.07
C GLU A 103 2.29 -5.23 -15.74
N ARG A 104 2.23 -4.51 -14.63
CA ARG A 104 2.42 -5.04 -13.28
C ARG A 104 1.12 -5.12 -12.48
N ILE A 105 -0.03 -4.88 -13.13
CA ILE A 105 -1.36 -4.99 -12.52
C ILE A 105 -1.96 -6.35 -12.88
N HIS A 106 -2.43 -7.07 -11.87
CA HIS A 106 -3.21 -8.30 -12.01
C HIS A 106 -4.67 -7.97 -11.71
N PHE A 107 -5.55 -8.03 -12.72
CA PHE A 107 -6.98 -7.81 -12.53
C PHE A 107 -7.67 -9.11 -12.15
N HIS A 108 -7.71 -9.39 -10.87
CA HIS A 108 -8.25 -10.58 -10.26
C HIS A 108 -9.78 -10.49 -10.07
N GLY A 109 -10.43 -11.64 -9.90
CA GLY A 109 -11.85 -11.75 -9.59
C GLY A 109 -12.63 -12.57 -10.61
N ASN A 110 -13.76 -13.10 -10.17
CA ASN A 110 -14.58 -14.07 -10.93
C ASN A 110 -15.93 -13.51 -11.41
N ASN A 111 -16.20 -12.24 -11.17
CA ASN A 111 -17.45 -11.58 -11.60
C ASN A 111 -17.13 -10.18 -12.13
N LYS A 112 -16.65 -10.12 -13.38
CA LYS A 112 -16.33 -8.87 -14.06
C LYS A 112 -17.41 -8.51 -15.06
N THR A 113 -17.77 -7.23 -15.10
CA THR A 113 -18.64 -6.67 -16.12
C THR A 113 -17.88 -6.52 -17.45
N PRO A 114 -18.59 -6.47 -18.60
CA PRO A 114 -17.95 -6.15 -19.87
C PRO A 114 -17.16 -4.84 -19.84
N PHE A 115 -17.66 -3.82 -19.16
CA PHE A 115 -17.00 -2.52 -19.01
C PHE A 115 -15.67 -2.63 -18.25
N GLU A 116 -15.62 -3.40 -17.16
CA GLU A 116 -14.39 -3.65 -16.40
C GLU A 116 -13.32 -4.37 -17.22
N ILE A 117 -13.75 -5.32 -18.06
CA ILE A 117 -12.86 -6.04 -18.97
C ILE A 117 -12.32 -5.10 -20.05
N GLU A 118 -13.19 -4.30 -20.68
CA GLU A 118 -12.80 -3.32 -21.69
C GLU A 118 -11.80 -2.31 -21.12
N MET A 119 -12.10 -1.73 -19.96
CA MET A 119 -11.18 -0.81 -19.25
C MET A 119 -9.81 -1.43 -18.99
N ALA A 120 -9.76 -2.72 -18.62
CA ALA A 120 -8.51 -3.40 -18.35
C ALA A 120 -7.71 -3.71 -19.61
N LEU A 121 -8.39 -3.92 -20.76
CA LEU A 121 -7.74 -4.16 -22.05
C LEU A 121 -7.21 -2.86 -22.68
N ASP A 122 -7.85 -1.74 -22.38
CA ASP A 122 -7.46 -0.42 -22.89
C ASP A 122 -6.30 0.22 -22.11
N ALA A 123 -5.99 -0.31 -20.91
CA ALA A 123 -4.92 0.18 -20.04
C ALA A 123 -3.55 -0.41 -20.40
#